data_9509e77c4e61a7972e91d9c992f99325
#
_entry.id   9509e77c4e61a7972e91d9c992f99325
#
_cell.length_a   1.000
_cell.length_b   1.000
_cell.length_c   1.000
_cell.angle_alpha   90.00
_cell.angle_beta   90.00
_cell.angle_gamma   90.00
#
_symmetry.space_group_name_H-M   'P 1'
#
loop_
_entity.id
_entity.type
_entity.pdbx_description
1 polymer ?
#
loop_
_entity_poly.entity_id
_entity_poly.type
_entity_poly.pdbx_seq_one_letter_code
_entity_poly.pdbx_strand_id
1 'polypeptide(L)'
;MSFLSTQIEFLKGVGTARADMLKKELGIFVFSDLLFHFPYRHVDRSNIYKISDIHGDMPYLQLRGKISHFRTIGKSKSERLVADFNDESGKLELVWFQGAKWIRDAIKENKEYMVFGKPTEYNGSINIAHPTVDDPENFEQKKYLRIMPFYTATERMKTKGLDTKALMKLTNNLLNDPKFTIEENLPEELISSQKLMSRKESLILFST
;
A
#
# COMPACT_ATOMS: atom_id res chain seq x y z
N MET A 1 31.81 3.31 6.60
CA MET A 1 30.55 4.07 6.41
C MET A 1 29.40 3.20 6.92
N SER A 2 28.48 3.79 7.66
CA SER A 2 27.29 3.06 8.14
C SER A 2 26.41 2.65 6.96
N PHE A 3 25.78 1.46 7.01
CA PHE A 3 24.81 1.00 6.01
C PHE A 3 23.71 2.04 5.76
N LEU A 4 23.24 2.70 6.81
CA LEU A 4 22.19 3.71 6.75
C LEU A 4 22.61 5.03 6.06
N SER A 5 23.92 5.28 5.88
CA SER A 5 24.45 6.43 5.14
C SER A 5 24.56 6.16 3.63
N THR A 6 24.16 4.97 3.16
CA THR A 6 24.16 4.63 1.74
C THR A 6 23.13 5.47 0.99
N GLN A 7 23.52 5.95 -0.20
CA GLN A 7 22.62 6.76 -1.03
C GLN A 7 21.41 5.96 -1.52
N ILE A 8 20.26 6.64 -1.60
CA ILE A 8 18.94 6.01 -1.83
C ILE A 8 18.83 5.28 -3.17
N GLU A 9 19.58 5.68 -4.19
CA GLU A 9 19.61 5.03 -5.51
C GLU A 9 20.12 3.59 -5.49
N PHE A 10 20.88 3.21 -4.46
CA PHE A 10 21.39 1.85 -4.30
C PHE A 10 20.39 0.90 -3.64
N LEU A 11 19.25 1.42 -3.17
CA LEU A 11 18.21 0.57 -2.62
C LEU A 11 17.51 -0.22 -3.73
N LYS A 12 17.34 -1.52 -3.49
CA LYS A 12 16.62 -2.40 -4.42
C LYS A 12 15.23 -1.85 -4.75
N GLY A 13 15.00 -1.55 -6.03
CA GLY A 13 13.72 -1.03 -6.52
C GLY A 13 13.64 0.49 -6.65
N VAL A 14 14.69 1.24 -6.33
CA VAL A 14 14.74 2.69 -6.48
C VAL A 14 15.26 3.07 -7.88
N GLY A 15 16.53 2.85 -8.18
CA GLY A 15 17.15 3.33 -9.41
C GLY A 15 17.17 4.88 -9.51
N THR A 16 17.84 5.42 -10.54
CA THR A 16 18.12 6.86 -10.67
C THR A 16 16.87 7.75 -10.72
N ALA A 17 15.90 7.41 -11.58
CA ALA A 17 14.69 8.24 -11.77
C ALA A 17 13.81 8.32 -10.50
N ARG A 18 13.70 7.21 -9.75
CA ARG A 18 12.98 7.21 -8.47
C ARG A 18 13.76 7.92 -7.39
N ALA A 19 15.10 7.76 -7.35
CA ALA A 19 15.97 8.46 -6.43
C ALA A 19 15.84 9.98 -6.57
N ASP A 20 15.90 10.49 -7.78
CA ASP A 20 15.71 11.93 -8.04
C ASP A 20 14.37 12.45 -7.51
N MET A 21 13.33 11.64 -7.68
CA MET A 21 12.00 12.00 -7.19
C MET A 21 11.91 11.96 -5.66
N LEU A 22 12.45 10.93 -5.01
CA LEU A 22 12.51 10.81 -3.55
C LEU A 22 13.29 11.98 -2.93
N LYS A 23 14.44 12.33 -3.52
CA LYS A 23 15.26 13.47 -3.10
C LYS A 23 14.51 14.79 -3.24
N LYS A 24 13.85 15.01 -4.38
CA LYS A 24 13.21 16.28 -4.72
C LYS A 24 11.89 16.52 -3.98
N GLU A 25 11.07 15.48 -3.86
CA GLU A 25 9.71 15.61 -3.35
C GLU A 25 9.61 15.34 -1.83
N LEU A 26 10.48 14.49 -1.29
CA LEU A 26 10.46 14.09 0.12
C LEU A 26 11.75 14.39 0.89
N GLY A 27 12.81 14.87 0.25
CA GLY A 27 14.11 15.10 0.90
C GLY A 27 14.82 13.81 1.32
N ILE A 28 14.52 12.68 0.68
CA ILE A 28 15.10 11.38 0.99
C ILE A 28 16.34 11.16 0.12
N PHE A 29 17.53 11.28 0.72
CA PHE A 29 18.82 11.17 0.03
C PHE A 29 19.53 9.86 0.35
N VAL A 30 19.41 9.37 1.57
CA VAL A 30 20.09 8.17 2.08
C VAL A 30 19.10 7.20 2.71
N PHE A 31 19.55 5.99 3.03
CA PHE A 31 18.70 4.94 3.63
C PHE A 31 18.08 5.36 4.95
N SER A 32 18.81 6.10 5.79
CA SER A 32 18.25 6.64 7.04
C SER A 32 17.05 7.54 6.80
N ASP A 33 17.07 8.37 5.76
CA ASP A 33 15.96 9.28 5.49
C ASP A 33 14.68 8.51 5.15
N LEU A 34 14.81 7.42 4.37
CA LEU A 34 13.68 6.54 4.08
C LEU A 34 13.20 5.80 5.34
N LEU A 35 14.13 5.32 6.16
CA LEU A 35 13.82 4.58 7.39
C LEU A 35 13.00 5.43 8.37
N PHE A 36 13.31 6.71 8.47
CA PHE A 36 12.61 7.65 9.36
C PHE A 36 11.49 8.43 8.68
N HIS A 37 11.20 8.14 7.42
CA HIS A 37 10.01 8.63 6.76
C HIS A 37 8.80 7.78 7.16
N PHE A 38 8.26 8.04 8.35
CA PHE A 38 7.16 7.24 8.91
C PHE A 38 5.83 7.48 8.18
N PRO A 39 4.96 6.46 8.14
CA PRO A 39 3.60 6.65 7.68
C PRO A 39 2.84 7.62 8.59
N TYR A 40 2.00 8.46 8.02
CA TYR A 40 1.20 9.42 8.79
C TYR A 40 -0.03 8.77 9.44
N ARG A 41 -0.41 7.57 9.01
CA ARG A 41 -1.44 6.75 9.65
C ARG A 41 -1.31 5.29 9.25
N HIS A 42 -1.92 4.43 10.07
CA HIS A 42 -2.15 3.02 9.77
C HIS A 42 -3.65 2.77 9.67
N VAL A 43 -4.06 1.92 8.74
CA VAL A 43 -5.45 1.51 8.56
C VAL A 43 -5.56 0.01 8.79
N ASP A 44 -6.41 -0.36 9.74
CA ASP A 44 -6.71 -1.77 10.03
C ASP A 44 -7.62 -2.33 8.93
N ARG A 45 -7.17 -3.41 8.31
CA ARG A 45 -7.87 -4.15 7.25
C ARG A 45 -8.44 -5.49 7.75
N SER A 46 -8.40 -5.73 9.05
CA SER A 46 -8.85 -7.01 9.64
C SER A 46 -10.37 -7.19 9.53
N ASN A 47 -11.11 -6.09 9.54
CA ASN A 47 -12.57 -6.11 9.40
C ASN A 47 -12.95 -6.18 7.93
N ILE A 48 -13.61 -7.27 7.55
CA ILE A 48 -14.15 -7.47 6.20
C ILE A 48 -15.61 -7.02 6.22
N TYR A 49 -15.92 -6.00 5.41
CA TYR A 49 -17.27 -5.45 5.26
C TYR A 49 -18.01 -6.15 4.11
N LYS A 50 -19.33 -6.16 4.16
CA LYS A 50 -20.18 -6.53 3.03
C LYS A 50 -20.49 -5.29 2.19
N ILE A 51 -20.78 -5.50 0.92
CA ILE A 51 -21.17 -4.39 0.02
C ILE A 51 -22.44 -3.70 0.52
N SER A 52 -23.40 -4.45 1.10
CA SER A 52 -24.62 -3.92 1.73
C SER A 52 -24.35 -2.97 2.90
N ASP A 53 -23.21 -3.07 3.55
CA ASP A 53 -22.86 -2.25 4.71
C ASP A 53 -22.28 -0.90 4.30
N ILE A 54 -21.99 -0.72 3.00
CA ILE A 54 -21.42 0.52 2.49
C ILE A 54 -22.49 1.60 2.42
N HIS A 55 -22.24 2.71 3.11
CA HIS A 55 -23.12 3.87 3.12
C HIS A 55 -22.33 5.17 3.22
N GLY A 56 -22.83 6.23 2.59
CA GLY A 56 -22.28 7.58 2.71
C GLY A 56 -20.78 7.69 2.46
N ASP A 57 -20.11 8.54 3.21
CA ASP A 57 -18.67 8.81 3.10
C ASP A 57 -17.88 7.92 4.05
N MET A 58 -17.89 6.62 3.79
CA MET A 58 -17.10 5.65 4.58
C MET A 58 -15.59 5.81 4.36
N PRO A 59 -14.76 5.49 5.37
CA PRO A 59 -13.31 5.46 5.23
C PRO A 59 -12.88 4.31 4.31
N TYR A 60 -11.56 4.11 4.19
CA TYR A 60 -11.02 2.91 3.55
C TYR A 60 -11.51 1.65 4.25
N LEU A 61 -11.96 0.67 3.49
CA LEU A 61 -12.50 -0.58 3.99
C LEU A 61 -12.00 -1.78 3.19
N GLN A 62 -12.08 -2.96 3.81
CA GLN A 62 -11.72 -4.23 3.22
C GLN A 62 -12.98 -5.00 2.85
N LEU A 63 -13.04 -5.47 1.62
CA LEU A 63 -14.11 -6.32 1.09
C LEU A 63 -13.55 -7.68 0.66
N ARG A 64 -14.41 -8.68 0.58
CA ARG A 64 -14.15 -9.98 0.00
C ARG A 64 -15.23 -10.33 -1.01
N GLY A 65 -14.84 -10.69 -2.24
CA GLY A 65 -15.80 -10.99 -3.29
C GLY A 65 -15.14 -11.34 -4.61
N LYS A 66 -15.95 -11.50 -5.65
CA LYS A 66 -15.52 -11.89 -6.99
C LYS A 66 -15.42 -10.69 -7.92
N ILE A 67 -14.37 -10.67 -8.74
CA ILE A 67 -14.17 -9.68 -9.80
C ILE A 67 -14.55 -10.30 -11.14
N SER A 68 -15.36 -9.58 -11.91
CA SER A 68 -15.85 -10.05 -13.21
C SER A 68 -16.12 -8.89 -14.18
N HIS A 69 -16.44 -9.19 -15.44
CA HIS A 69 -16.89 -8.24 -16.47
C HIS A 69 -15.98 -7.03 -16.63
N PHE A 70 -14.72 -7.28 -16.92
CA PHE A 70 -13.80 -6.19 -17.27
C PHE A 70 -14.23 -5.48 -18.55
N ARG A 71 -14.39 -4.17 -18.47
CA ARG A 71 -14.73 -3.31 -19.60
C ARG A 71 -13.88 -2.04 -19.62
N THR A 72 -13.59 -1.57 -20.79
CA THR A 72 -12.89 -0.28 -20.98
C THR A 72 -13.91 0.78 -21.32
N ILE A 73 -13.93 1.88 -20.57
CA ILE A 73 -14.86 3.00 -20.74
C ILE A 73 -14.06 4.25 -21.06
N GLY A 74 -14.57 5.05 -22.00
CA GLY A 74 -13.94 6.29 -22.45
C GLY A 74 -13.10 6.10 -23.71
N LYS A 75 -12.50 7.20 -24.19
CA LYS A 75 -11.66 7.22 -25.38
C LYS A 75 -10.35 7.95 -25.08
N SER A 76 -9.24 7.45 -25.62
CA SER A 76 -7.93 8.10 -25.55
C SER A 76 -7.53 8.45 -24.10
N LYS A 77 -7.29 9.72 -23.79
CA LYS A 77 -6.80 10.17 -22.47
C LYS A 77 -7.80 9.98 -21.30
N SER A 78 -9.06 9.76 -21.59
CA SER A 78 -10.12 9.49 -20.58
C SER A 78 -10.46 8.00 -20.43
N GLU A 79 -9.67 7.12 -21.05
CA GLU A 79 -9.87 5.68 -20.98
C GLU A 79 -9.61 5.17 -19.55
N ARG A 80 -10.54 4.37 -19.05
CA ARG A 80 -10.44 3.72 -17.74
C ARG A 80 -10.89 2.27 -17.81
N LEU A 81 -10.23 1.41 -17.08
CA LEU A 81 -10.66 0.04 -16.88
C LEU A 81 -11.70 0.02 -15.74
N VAL A 82 -12.80 -0.67 -15.96
CA VAL A 82 -13.84 -0.90 -14.96
C VAL A 82 -14.09 -2.39 -14.87
N ALA A 83 -14.30 -2.89 -13.67
CA ALA A 83 -14.74 -4.26 -13.43
C ALA A 83 -15.88 -4.26 -12.40
N ASP A 84 -16.73 -5.27 -12.50
CA ASP A 84 -17.74 -5.55 -11.51
C ASP A 84 -17.11 -6.29 -10.33
N PHE A 85 -17.43 -5.86 -9.12
CA PHE A 85 -17.09 -6.57 -7.91
C PHE A 85 -18.37 -6.89 -7.15
N ASN A 86 -18.55 -8.15 -6.80
CA ASN A 86 -19.77 -8.63 -6.14
C ASN A 86 -19.44 -9.60 -5.01
N ASP A 87 -20.17 -9.47 -3.94
CA ASP A 87 -20.29 -10.45 -2.87
C ASP A 87 -21.73 -11.01 -2.82
N GLU A 88 -22.07 -11.72 -1.75
CA GLU A 88 -23.43 -12.25 -1.52
C GLU A 88 -24.48 -11.17 -1.25
N SER A 89 -24.07 -9.94 -0.88
CA SER A 89 -24.92 -8.87 -0.40
C SER A 89 -25.17 -7.77 -1.43
N GLY A 90 -24.32 -7.66 -2.46
CA GLY A 90 -24.44 -6.60 -3.45
C GLY A 90 -23.37 -6.60 -4.53
N LYS A 91 -23.36 -5.48 -5.25
CA LYS A 91 -22.44 -5.23 -6.36
C LYS A 91 -21.96 -3.78 -6.33
N LEU A 92 -20.68 -3.56 -6.66
CA LEU A 92 -20.08 -2.25 -6.89
C LEU A 92 -19.10 -2.29 -8.07
N GLU A 93 -18.58 -1.14 -8.47
CA GLU A 93 -17.59 -1.04 -9.54
C GLU A 93 -16.19 -0.78 -8.99
N LEU A 94 -15.20 -1.47 -9.55
CA LEU A 94 -13.79 -1.16 -9.37
C LEU A 94 -13.30 -0.39 -10.59
N VAL A 95 -12.58 0.72 -10.38
CA VAL A 95 -12.17 1.63 -11.45
C VAL A 95 -10.67 1.87 -11.41
N TRP A 96 -10.01 1.74 -12.57
CA TRP A 96 -8.60 2.06 -12.74
C TRP A 96 -8.41 3.01 -13.93
N PHE A 97 -7.82 4.17 -13.65
CA PHE A 97 -7.53 5.17 -14.68
C PHE A 97 -6.18 4.93 -15.38
N GLN A 98 -5.37 4.01 -14.87
CA GLN A 98 -4.05 3.67 -15.40
C GLN A 98 -3.76 2.17 -15.19
N GLY A 99 -2.87 1.61 -16.02
CA GLY A 99 -2.39 0.24 -15.84
C GLY A 99 -3.38 -0.85 -16.27
N ALA A 100 -4.36 -0.55 -17.11
CA ALA A 100 -5.43 -1.48 -17.54
C ALA A 100 -4.90 -2.85 -17.99
N LYS A 101 -3.84 -2.89 -18.79
CA LYS A 101 -3.24 -4.14 -19.27
C LYS A 101 -2.71 -4.98 -18.12
N TRP A 102 -1.92 -4.39 -17.22
CA TRP A 102 -1.34 -5.08 -16.07
C TRP A 102 -2.40 -5.65 -15.12
N ILE A 103 -3.49 -4.91 -14.95
CA ILE A 103 -4.58 -5.31 -14.06
C ILE A 103 -5.33 -6.49 -14.65
N ARG A 104 -5.62 -6.46 -15.95
CA ARG A 104 -6.25 -7.61 -16.65
C ARG A 104 -5.39 -8.86 -16.62
N ASP A 105 -4.08 -8.71 -16.77
CA ASP A 105 -3.14 -9.84 -16.74
C ASP A 105 -3.00 -10.43 -15.33
N ALA A 106 -3.12 -9.60 -14.30
CA ALA A 106 -2.95 -10.01 -12.90
C ALA A 106 -4.21 -10.58 -12.25
N ILE A 107 -5.40 -10.13 -12.67
CA ILE A 107 -6.68 -10.49 -12.05
C ILE A 107 -7.45 -11.47 -12.96
N LYS A 108 -7.74 -12.65 -12.43
CA LYS A 108 -8.55 -13.66 -13.12
C LYS A 108 -10.03 -13.39 -12.86
N GLU A 109 -10.84 -13.39 -13.92
CA GLU A 109 -12.30 -13.23 -13.80
C GLU A 109 -12.94 -14.36 -13.00
N ASN A 110 -13.98 -14.02 -12.27
CA ASN A 110 -14.77 -14.94 -11.43
C ASN A 110 -14.00 -15.62 -10.29
N LYS A 111 -12.75 -15.24 -10.07
CA LYS A 111 -11.98 -15.62 -8.87
C LYS A 111 -12.31 -14.67 -7.72
N GLU A 112 -12.29 -15.19 -6.49
CA GLU A 112 -12.45 -14.41 -5.28
C GLU A 112 -11.18 -13.64 -4.93
N TYR A 113 -11.34 -12.39 -4.47
CA TYR A 113 -10.27 -11.49 -4.09
C TYR A 113 -10.61 -10.71 -2.83
N MET A 114 -9.57 -10.30 -2.12
CA MET A 114 -9.64 -9.28 -1.10
C MET A 114 -9.43 -7.91 -1.76
N VAL A 115 -10.40 -7.01 -1.61
CA VAL A 115 -10.38 -5.67 -2.21
C VAL A 115 -10.36 -4.62 -1.11
N PHE A 116 -9.36 -3.75 -1.12
CA PHE A 116 -9.24 -2.66 -0.16
C PHE A 116 -9.21 -1.32 -0.88
N GLY A 117 -10.04 -0.40 -0.42
CA GLY A 117 -10.12 0.95 -0.99
C GLY A 117 -11.12 1.84 -0.28
N LYS A 118 -11.19 3.11 -0.70
CA LYS A 118 -12.21 4.05 -0.23
C LYS A 118 -13.40 3.99 -1.19
N PRO A 119 -14.60 3.63 -0.71
CA PRO A 119 -15.80 3.71 -1.54
C PRO A 119 -16.15 5.17 -1.82
N THR A 120 -16.64 5.43 -3.01
CA THR A 120 -17.18 6.73 -3.43
C THR A 120 -18.47 6.51 -4.19
N GLU A 121 -19.42 7.38 -3.98
CA GLU A 121 -20.66 7.37 -4.74
C GLU A 121 -20.56 8.30 -5.94
N TYR A 122 -20.91 7.79 -7.11
CA TYR A 122 -20.95 8.57 -8.34
C TYR A 122 -22.18 8.16 -9.17
N ASN A 123 -23.05 9.10 -9.49
CA ASN A 123 -24.32 8.87 -10.20
C ASN A 123 -25.19 7.76 -9.61
N GLY A 124 -25.27 7.69 -8.28
CA GLY A 124 -26.08 6.68 -7.58
C GLY A 124 -25.45 5.27 -7.55
N SER A 125 -24.21 5.12 -8.00
CA SER A 125 -23.48 3.87 -7.97
C SER A 125 -22.25 3.98 -7.09
N ILE A 126 -22.01 2.95 -6.27
CA ILE A 126 -20.80 2.87 -5.45
C ILE A 126 -19.65 2.33 -6.30
N ASN A 127 -18.52 2.99 -6.24
CA ASN A 127 -17.29 2.56 -6.88
C ASN A 127 -16.07 2.70 -5.95
N ILE A 128 -15.01 1.96 -6.26
CA ILE A 128 -13.72 2.08 -5.60
C ILE A 128 -12.66 2.34 -6.66
N ALA A 129 -12.03 3.52 -6.59
CA ALA A 129 -10.97 3.91 -7.51
C ALA A 129 -9.61 3.37 -7.04
N HIS A 130 -8.85 2.79 -7.96
CA HIS A 130 -7.51 2.23 -7.73
C HIS A 130 -7.44 1.33 -6.49
N PRO A 131 -8.32 0.32 -6.35
CA PRO A 131 -8.28 -0.56 -5.19
C PRO A 131 -6.97 -1.34 -5.08
N THR A 132 -6.64 -1.75 -3.87
CA THR A 132 -5.70 -2.86 -3.67
C THR A 132 -6.47 -4.15 -3.87
N VAL A 133 -5.92 -5.05 -4.66
CA VAL A 133 -6.48 -6.38 -4.90
C VAL A 133 -5.45 -7.40 -4.47
N ASP A 134 -5.79 -8.21 -3.49
CA ASP A 134 -4.95 -9.26 -2.92
C ASP A 134 -5.63 -10.63 -3.08
N ASP A 135 -4.84 -11.67 -3.23
CA ASP A 135 -5.34 -13.05 -3.15
C ASP A 135 -5.75 -13.35 -1.70
N PRO A 136 -6.92 -13.96 -1.45
CA PRO A 136 -7.39 -14.28 -0.10
C PRO A 136 -6.39 -15.10 0.71
N GLU A 137 -5.78 -16.13 0.12
CA GLU A 137 -4.80 -16.97 0.80
C GLU A 137 -3.57 -16.16 1.25
N ASN A 138 -3.07 -15.28 0.39
CA ASN A 138 -1.96 -14.40 0.72
C ASN A 138 -2.33 -13.43 1.86
N PHE A 139 -3.55 -12.92 1.85
CA PHE A 139 -4.03 -12.00 2.87
C PHE A 139 -4.19 -12.68 4.23
N GLU A 140 -4.71 -13.90 4.26
CA GLU A 140 -4.89 -14.68 5.49
C GLU A 140 -3.57 -15.14 6.10
N GLN A 141 -2.61 -15.58 5.28
CA GLN A 141 -1.30 -16.04 5.75
C GLN A 141 -0.39 -14.92 6.24
N LYS A 142 -0.49 -13.74 5.65
CA LYS A 142 0.39 -12.60 5.93
C LYS A 142 -0.27 -11.60 6.88
N LYS A 143 -0.13 -11.84 8.18
CA LYS A 143 -0.72 -10.96 9.22
C LYS A 143 -0.35 -9.47 9.06
N TYR A 144 0.83 -9.16 8.53
CA TYR A 144 1.26 -7.78 8.28
C TYR A 144 0.44 -7.07 7.18
N LEU A 145 -0.29 -7.79 6.31
CA LEU A 145 -1.21 -7.18 5.36
C LEU A 145 -2.49 -6.64 6.01
N ARG A 146 -2.72 -6.97 7.28
CA ARG A 146 -3.91 -6.51 8.02
C ARG A 146 -3.83 -5.06 8.47
N ILE A 147 -2.62 -4.55 8.63
CA ILE A 147 -2.41 -3.13 8.96
C ILE A 147 -1.68 -2.50 7.78
N MET A 148 -2.32 -1.53 7.14
CA MET A 148 -1.74 -0.85 5.98
C MET A 148 -1.21 0.52 6.36
N PRO A 149 0.12 0.75 6.23
CA PRO A 149 0.70 2.06 6.45
C PRO A 149 0.38 3.01 5.28
N PHE A 150 0.04 4.25 5.58
CA PHE A 150 -0.15 5.31 4.59
C PHE A 150 0.97 6.33 4.68
N TYR A 151 1.78 6.38 3.63
CA TYR A 151 2.88 7.32 3.48
C TYR A 151 2.47 8.58 2.72
N THR A 152 3.07 9.71 3.08
CA THR A 152 2.92 10.93 2.30
C THR A 152 3.56 10.77 0.93
N ALA A 153 2.78 11.02 -0.11
CA ALA A 153 3.24 11.01 -1.49
C ALA A 153 2.55 12.13 -2.27
N THR A 154 3.33 12.92 -3.03
CA THR A 154 2.79 13.97 -3.88
C THR A 154 2.05 13.38 -5.09
N GLU A 155 1.15 14.15 -5.71
CA GLU A 155 0.46 13.69 -6.91
C GLU A 155 1.45 13.34 -8.05
N ARG A 156 2.55 14.08 -8.13
CA ARG A 156 3.62 13.80 -9.09
C ARG A 156 4.30 12.45 -8.84
N MET A 157 4.49 12.08 -7.57
CA MET A 157 5.02 10.77 -7.19
C MET A 157 4.06 9.66 -7.56
N LYS A 158 2.78 9.82 -7.24
CA LYS A 158 1.73 8.84 -7.55
C LYS A 158 1.63 8.56 -9.06
N THR A 159 1.67 9.60 -9.91
CA THR A 159 1.64 9.44 -11.38
C THR A 159 2.86 8.72 -11.94
N LYS A 160 3.96 8.65 -11.19
CA LYS A 160 5.19 7.92 -11.54
C LYS A 160 5.34 6.58 -10.81
N GLY A 161 4.28 6.13 -10.14
CA GLY A 161 4.26 4.85 -9.45
C GLY A 161 5.09 4.83 -8.15
N LEU A 162 5.24 5.99 -7.51
CA LEU A 162 5.78 6.14 -6.16
C LEU A 162 4.66 6.55 -5.19
N ASP A 163 3.65 5.71 -5.10
CA ASP A 163 2.55 5.84 -4.14
C ASP A 163 2.89 5.21 -2.78
N THR A 164 1.94 5.23 -1.87
CA THR A 164 2.04 4.58 -0.55
C THR A 164 2.52 3.13 -0.61
N LYS A 165 2.04 2.33 -1.58
CA LYS A 165 2.45 0.93 -1.70
C LYS A 165 3.90 0.79 -2.15
N ALA A 166 4.32 1.66 -3.07
CA ALA A 166 5.70 1.69 -3.52
C ALA A 166 6.63 2.08 -2.38
N LEU A 167 6.29 3.11 -1.59
CA LEU A 167 7.08 3.53 -0.42
C LEU A 167 7.14 2.41 0.62
N MET A 168 6.03 1.79 0.99
CA MET A 168 5.99 0.62 1.87
C MET A 168 6.93 -0.50 1.37
N LYS A 169 6.87 -0.81 0.06
CA LYS A 169 7.75 -1.82 -0.52
C LYS A 169 9.24 -1.45 -0.43
N LEU A 170 9.58 -0.18 -0.63
CA LEU A 170 10.96 0.29 -0.51
C LEU A 170 11.43 0.21 0.94
N THR A 171 10.62 0.64 1.90
CA THR A 171 10.94 0.53 3.33
C THR A 171 11.09 -0.94 3.75
N ASN A 172 10.22 -1.83 3.28
CA ASN A 172 10.36 -3.26 3.50
C ASN A 172 11.64 -3.86 2.89
N ASN A 173 12.04 -3.41 1.70
CA ASN A 173 13.30 -3.84 1.09
C ASN A 173 14.50 -3.40 1.94
N LEU A 174 14.45 -2.22 2.53
CA LEU A 174 15.49 -1.71 3.42
C LEU A 174 15.56 -2.51 4.73
N LEU A 175 14.43 -2.72 5.38
CA LEU A 175 14.33 -3.43 6.67
C LEU A 175 14.72 -4.92 6.57
N ASN A 176 14.47 -5.54 5.40
CA ASN A 176 14.80 -6.94 5.14
C ASN A 176 16.18 -7.12 4.47
N ASP A 177 16.97 -6.06 4.28
CA ASP A 177 18.33 -6.20 3.78
C ASP A 177 19.19 -6.91 4.83
N PRO A 178 19.97 -7.96 4.48
CA PRO A 178 20.84 -8.67 5.42
C PRO A 178 21.88 -7.77 6.12
N LYS A 179 22.22 -6.63 5.53
CA LYS A 179 23.14 -5.64 6.09
C LYS A 179 22.46 -4.64 7.03
N PHE A 180 21.12 -4.71 7.14
CA PHE A 180 20.39 -3.79 7.99
C PHE A 180 20.69 -4.02 9.47
N THR A 181 21.38 -3.06 10.05
CA THR A 181 21.67 -3.00 11.49
C THR A 181 21.36 -1.60 11.99
N ILE A 182 20.83 -1.52 13.18
CA ILE A 182 20.63 -0.26 13.89
C ILE A 182 21.04 -0.43 15.34
N GLU A 183 21.83 0.51 15.82
CA GLU A 183 22.27 0.50 17.21
C GLU A 183 21.14 0.86 18.14
N GLU A 184 21.04 0.12 19.25
CA GLU A 184 20.12 0.43 20.32
C GLU A 184 20.64 1.68 21.08
N ASN A 185 19.75 2.61 21.39
CA ASN A 185 20.09 3.86 22.05
C ASN A 185 19.58 3.93 23.49
N LEU A 186 18.84 2.90 23.94
CA LEU A 186 18.38 2.80 25.32
C LEU A 186 19.22 1.75 26.06
N PRO A 187 19.51 1.95 27.35
CA PRO A 187 20.14 0.94 28.20
C PRO A 187 19.30 -0.33 28.26
N GLU A 188 19.92 -1.49 28.21
CA GLU A 188 19.28 -2.80 28.23
C GLU A 188 18.43 -3.01 29.48
N GLU A 189 18.88 -2.49 30.62
CA GLU A 189 18.15 -2.50 31.89
C GLU A 189 16.81 -1.76 31.79
N LEU A 190 16.79 -0.63 31.06
CA LEU A 190 15.58 0.17 30.86
C LEU A 190 14.59 -0.58 29.95
N ILE A 191 15.09 -1.15 28.86
CA ILE A 191 14.26 -1.94 27.92
C ILE A 191 13.61 -3.10 28.68
N SER A 192 14.38 -3.84 29.45
CA SER A 192 13.90 -5.00 30.21
C SER A 192 12.92 -4.62 31.31
N SER A 193 13.25 -3.62 32.14
CA SER A 193 12.42 -3.22 33.28
C SER A 193 11.08 -2.61 32.86
N GLN A 194 11.04 -1.88 31.75
CA GLN A 194 9.84 -1.23 31.23
C GLN A 194 9.15 -2.07 30.14
N LYS A 195 9.65 -3.27 29.84
CA LYS A 195 9.13 -4.16 28.77
C LYS A 195 8.99 -3.44 27.44
N LEU A 196 9.98 -2.63 27.07
CA LEU A 196 9.99 -1.91 25.80
C LEU A 196 10.41 -2.81 24.66
N MET A 197 9.95 -2.49 23.47
CA MET A 197 10.50 -3.08 22.24
C MET A 197 11.89 -2.55 21.98
N SER A 198 12.75 -3.37 21.38
CA SER A 198 14.02 -2.90 20.85
C SER A 198 13.79 -1.85 19.74
N ARG A 199 14.77 -1.00 19.52
CA ARG A 199 14.72 0.01 18.45
C ARG A 199 14.44 -0.61 17.08
N LYS A 200 15.05 -1.77 16.81
CA LYS A 200 14.84 -2.52 15.56
C LYS A 200 13.38 -2.99 15.41
N GLU A 201 12.84 -3.60 16.44
CA GLU A 201 11.45 -4.10 16.44
C GLU A 201 10.45 -2.96 16.29
N SER A 202 10.68 -1.85 16.98
CA SER A 202 9.84 -0.63 16.88
C SER A 202 9.82 -0.08 15.46
N LEU A 203 10.98 0.02 14.79
CA LEU A 203 11.06 0.50 13.42
C LEU A 203 10.33 -0.43 12.44
N ILE A 204 10.47 -1.74 12.62
CA ILE A 204 9.73 -2.72 11.81
C ILE A 204 8.23 -2.54 12.02
N LEU A 205 7.77 -2.45 13.27
CA LEU A 205 6.35 -2.30 13.58
C LEU A 205 5.73 -1.01 13.00
N PHE A 206 6.45 0.11 13.09
CA PHE A 206 5.93 1.41 12.61
C PHE A 206 5.99 1.59 11.10
N SER A 207 6.83 0.85 10.41
CA SER A 207 7.08 1.04 8.98
C SER A 207 6.41 -0.03 8.09
N THR A 208 5.86 -1.06 8.66
CA THR A 208 5.20 -2.18 7.97
C THR A 208 3.76 -2.32 8.41
#